data_ee0ca7aa8207c3fe99f3785a78962b0c
#
_entry.id   ee0ca7aa8207c3fe99f3785a78962b0c
#
_cell.length_a   1.000
_cell.length_b   1.000
_cell.length_c   1.000
_cell.angle_alpha   90.00
_cell.angle_beta   90.00
_cell.angle_gamma   90.00
#
_symmetry.space_group_name_H-M   'P 1'
#
loop_
_entity.id
_entity.type
_entity.pdbx_description
1 polymer ?
#
loop_
_entity_poly.entity_id
_entity_poly.type
_entity_poly.pdbx_seq_one_letter_code
_entity_poly.pdbx_strand_id
1 'polypeptide(L)'
;MKAKQHTLIVLLVFVLAAGAALALLTHANQKAEQAASEAEDGSIPLLDLTTATLESVYIQYGGDTLMLRPSDDGWTLTEDPAYHLDDSVCNTIRTALAGMKARRQLEAQPGEDYGFDAPRLVVNVSAAGESTTLIVGAENPVTGDVYVRREGGDAVYTVDAARFRCMEQTKAELFGAFRPAGITVSDVEAVRYTLQSGETVKLQSVSQSTETDSTTYQTVWQLTDEPDAALDIDKTDALLAALASYVTGQDTAADLSACGFDAPLVTAEVTTADGTVTLTYAIGTDGYYMMVSGDSSVYTVDGQTVQALCLTARQLKADT
;
A
#
# COMPACT_ATOMS: atom_id res chain seq x y z
N MET A 1 22.32 -47.00 -52.70
CA MET A 1 22.24 -47.38 -51.27
C MET A 1 23.30 -46.75 -50.38
N LYS A 2 24.55 -46.56 -50.83
CA LYS A 2 25.64 -45.98 -49.99
C LYS A 2 25.42 -44.52 -49.54
N ALA A 3 24.82 -43.65 -50.35
CA ALA A 3 24.59 -42.25 -49.98
C ALA A 3 23.59 -42.09 -48.81
N LYS A 4 22.51 -42.87 -48.73
CA LYS A 4 21.54 -42.85 -47.62
C LYS A 4 22.13 -43.35 -46.29
N GLN A 5 23.09 -44.28 -46.34
CA GLN A 5 23.79 -44.75 -45.14
C GLN A 5 24.73 -43.67 -44.57
N HIS A 6 25.46 -42.92 -45.44
CA HIS A 6 26.30 -41.81 -44.99
C HIS A 6 25.48 -40.69 -44.30
N THR A 7 24.33 -40.32 -44.88
CA THR A 7 23.45 -39.30 -44.28
C THR A 7 22.92 -39.74 -42.93
N LEU A 8 22.55 -41.04 -42.78
CA LEU A 8 22.07 -41.60 -41.53
C LEU A 8 23.14 -41.61 -40.43
N ILE A 9 24.39 -41.94 -40.78
CA ILE A 9 25.55 -41.94 -39.88
C ILE A 9 25.86 -40.50 -39.40
N VAL A 10 25.85 -39.51 -40.33
CA VAL A 10 26.09 -38.10 -39.98
C VAL A 10 24.99 -37.59 -39.03
N LEU A 11 23.73 -37.94 -39.28
CA LEU A 11 22.60 -37.55 -38.42
C LEU A 11 22.71 -38.19 -37.04
N LEU A 12 23.13 -39.46 -36.95
CA LEU A 12 23.36 -40.16 -35.69
C LEU A 12 24.50 -39.53 -34.88
N VAL A 13 25.60 -39.15 -35.53
CA VAL A 13 26.71 -38.45 -34.88
C VAL A 13 26.28 -37.08 -34.36
N PHE A 14 25.45 -36.35 -35.12
CA PHE A 14 24.92 -35.06 -34.70
C PHE A 14 23.99 -35.16 -33.47
N VAL A 15 23.11 -36.16 -33.43
CA VAL A 15 22.25 -36.45 -32.28
C VAL A 15 23.06 -36.86 -31.05
N LEU A 16 24.09 -37.67 -31.22
CA LEU A 16 24.99 -38.05 -30.13
C LEU A 16 25.80 -36.87 -29.60
N ALA A 17 26.28 -35.99 -30.48
CA ALA A 17 27.01 -34.78 -30.10
C ALA A 17 26.10 -33.77 -29.39
N ALA A 18 24.86 -33.59 -29.86
CA ALA A 18 23.84 -32.73 -29.18
C ALA A 18 23.43 -33.33 -27.83
N GLY A 19 23.27 -34.64 -27.73
CA GLY A 19 22.98 -35.32 -26.45
C GLY A 19 24.15 -35.19 -25.45
N ALA A 20 25.40 -35.30 -25.91
CA ALA A 20 26.58 -35.11 -25.07
C ALA A 20 26.70 -33.63 -24.58
N ALA A 21 26.44 -32.69 -25.49
CA ALA A 21 26.43 -31.25 -25.13
C ALA A 21 25.32 -30.92 -24.12
N LEU A 22 24.12 -31.47 -24.29
CA LEU A 22 23.02 -31.32 -23.35
C LEU A 22 23.35 -31.97 -22.00
N ALA A 23 23.95 -33.16 -21.98
CA ALA A 23 24.39 -33.82 -20.76
C ALA A 23 25.51 -33.05 -20.03
N LEU A 24 26.40 -32.43 -20.73
CA LEU A 24 27.46 -31.57 -20.16
C LEU A 24 26.85 -30.28 -19.57
N LEU A 25 25.91 -29.67 -20.27
CA LEU A 25 25.18 -28.48 -19.78
C LEU A 25 24.33 -28.80 -18.56
N THR A 26 23.60 -29.92 -18.56
CA THR A 26 22.80 -30.35 -17.38
C THR A 26 23.70 -30.72 -16.21
N HIS A 27 24.86 -31.36 -16.46
CA HIS A 27 25.82 -31.70 -15.40
C HIS A 27 26.54 -30.44 -14.86
N ALA A 28 26.86 -29.48 -15.70
CA ALA A 28 27.42 -28.19 -15.30
C ALA A 28 26.35 -27.37 -14.48
N ASN A 29 25.10 -27.37 -14.92
CA ASN A 29 23.98 -26.75 -14.16
C ASN A 29 23.73 -27.46 -12.82
N GLN A 30 23.71 -28.81 -12.81
CA GLN A 30 23.54 -29.55 -11.54
C GLN A 30 24.71 -29.34 -10.59
N LYS A 31 25.91 -29.22 -11.09
CA LYS A 31 27.08 -28.91 -10.28
C LYS A 31 27.10 -27.48 -9.79
N ALA A 32 26.58 -26.54 -10.60
CA ALA A 32 26.34 -25.15 -10.17
C ALA A 32 25.21 -25.06 -9.13
N GLU A 33 24.13 -25.84 -9.28
CA GLU A 33 23.02 -25.95 -8.31
C GLU A 33 23.45 -26.63 -7.02
N GLN A 34 24.30 -27.67 -7.09
CA GLN A 34 24.87 -28.32 -5.90
C GLN A 34 25.86 -27.43 -5.17
N ALA A 35 26.74 -26.72 -5.88
CA ALA A 35 27.60 -25.69 -5.29
C ALA A 35 26.80 -24.51 -4.73
N ALA A 36 25.60 -24.26 -5.29
CA ALA A 36 24.62 -23.30 -4.78
C ALA A 36 23.92 -23.76 -3.49
N SER A 37 23.65 -25.05 -3.39
CA SER A 37 23.06 -25.69 -2.22
C SER A 37 24.04 -25.91 -1.07
N GLU A 38 25.34 -26.04 -1.38
CA GLU A 38 26.42 -26.18 -0.39
C GLU A 38 26.93 -24.85 0.17
N ALA A 39 26.67 -23.72 -0.49
CA ALA A 39 26.82 -22.42 0.11
C ALA A 39 25.68 -22.25 1.15
N GLU A 40 26.00 -22.20 2.45
CA GLU A 40 25.02 -21.96 3.50
C GLU A 40 24.14 -20.78 3.12
N ASP A 41 22.86 -21.06 2.88
CA ASP A 41 21.88 -20.10 2.35
C ASP A 41 21.82 -18.89 3.28
N GLY A 42 22.25 -17.72 2.78
CA GLY A 42 22.22 -16.48 3.53
C GLY A 42 23.31 -16.29 4.58
N SER A 43 24.53 -16.74 4.32
CA SER A 43 25.65 -16.64 5.27
C SER A 43 26.42 -15.31 5.25
N ILE A 44 26.35 -14.52 4.14
CA ILE A 44 27.16 -13.32 3.98
C ILE A 44 26.38 -12.08 4.44
N PRO A 45 26.75 -11.41 5.56
CA PRO A 45 26.04 -10.22 6.02
C PRO A 45 26.15 -9.07 5.01
N LEU A 46 25.03 -8.52 4.57
CA LEU A 46 24.98 -7.31 3.75
C LEU A 46 24.75 -6.05 4.58
N LEU A 47 23.94 -6.18 5.65
CA LEU A 47 23.66 -5.11 6.59
C LEU A 47 23.96 -5.63 7.99
N ASP A 48 24.62 -4.81 8.78
CA ASP A 48 24.87 -5.06 10.21
C ASP A 48 23.98 -4.15 11.03
N LEU A 49 22.68 -4.46 11.04
CA LEU A 49 21.69 -3.71 11.81
C LEU A 49 20.65 -4.65 12.41
N THR A 50 20.05 -4.17 13.48
CA THR A 50 18.88 -4.78 14.10
C THR A 50 17.65 -3.89 13.90
N THR A 51 16.47 -4.43 14.13
CA THR A 51 15.23 -3.64 14.08
C THR A 51 15.24 -2.46 15.09
N ALA A 52 15.98 -2.57 16.18
CA ALA A 52 16.07 -1.55 17.22
C ALA A 52 17.08 -0.43 16.90
N THR A 53 18.03 -0.67 15.99
CA THR A 53 19.07 0.32 15.65
C THR A 53 18.76 1.11 14.38
N LEU A 54 17.69 0.78 13.66
CA LEU A 54 17.30 1.45 12.44
C LEU A 54 16.84 2.88 12.73
N GLU A 55 17.47 3.86 12.08
CA GLU A 55 17.17 5.30 12.19
C GLU A 55 16.40 5.85 11.00
N SER A 56 16.72 5.38 9.80
CA SER A 56 15.99 5.75 8.57
C SER A 56 16.22 4.76 7.44
N VAL A 57 15.26 4.74 6.51
CA VAL A 57 15.33 4.00 5.24
C VAL A 57 15.01 4.97 4.12
N TYR A 58 15.96 5.17 3.22
CA TYR A 58 15.75 5.84 1.95
C TYR A 58 15.50 4.78 0.87
N ILE A 59 14.44 4.97 0.10
CA ILE A 59 14.03 4.08 -0.99
C ILE A 59 13.87 4.91 -2.26
N GLN A 60 14.49 4.45 -3.35
CA GLN A 60 14.25 4.97 -4.68
C GLN A 60 13.71 3.83 -5.55
N TYR A 61 12.43 3.93 -5.91
CA TYR A 61 11.70 2.93 -6.70
C TYR A 61 10.59 3.58 -7.53
N GLY A 62 10.40 3.11 -8.78
CA GLY A 62 9.26 3.51 -9.62
C GLY A 62 9.20 5.02 -9.97
N GLY A 63 10.29 5.75 -9.78
CA GLY A 63 10.35 7.21 -9.93
C GLY A 63 10.15 7.97 -8.63
N ASP A 64 9.68 7.33 -7.58
CA ASP A 64 9.55 7.90 -6.24
C ASP A 64 10.86 7.85 -5.46
N THR A 65 11.03 8.81 -4.58
CA THR A 65 12.11 8.88 -3.61
C THR A 65 11.48 9.09 -2.23
N LEU A 66 11.66 8.14 -1.33
CA LEU A 66 10.99 8.08 -0.05
C LEU A 66 12.01 7.97 1.08
N MET A 67 11.88 8.80 2.12
CA MET A 67 12.68 8.73 3.33
C MET A 67 11.78 8.38 4.52
N LEU A 68 11.80 7.11 4.91
CA LEU A 68 11.01 6.58 6.02
C LEU A 68 11.80 6.65 7.32
N ARG A 69 11.14 7.07 8.40
CA ARG A 69 11.72 7.10 9.75
C ARG A 69 10.77 6.49 10.76
N PRO A 70 11.27 5.62 11.66
CA PRO A 70 10.50 5.24 12.85
C PRO A 70 10.23 6.46 13.73
N SER A 71 9.05 6.52 14.33
CA SER A 71 8.65 7.53 15.31
C SER A 71 7.98 6.85 16.52
N ASP A 72 7.65 7.62 17.56
CA ASP A 72 6.97 7.10 18.75
C ASP A 72 5.57 6.58 18.42
N ASP A 73 4.91 7.20 17.44
CA ASP A 73 3.54 6.89 17.00
C ASP A 73 3.48 5.98 15.76
N GLY A 74 4.61 5.39 15.33
CA GLY A 74 4.67 4.53 14.14
C GLY A 74 5.78 4.96 13.17
N TRP A 75 5.43 5.26 11.92
CA TRP A 75 6.36 5.67 10.88
C TRP A 75 6.02 7.03 10.29
N THR A 76 7.03 7.79 9.87
CA THR A 76 6.89 9.07 9.19
C THR A 76 7.64 9.09 7.86
N LEU A 77 7.04 9.74 6.87
CA LEU A 77 7.68 10.12 5.63
C LEU A 77 8.31 11.51 5.81
N THR A 78 9.63 11.60 5.68
CA THR A 78 10.36 12.85 5.99
C THR A 78 9.93 14.02 5.10
N GLU A 79 9.67 13.73 3.82
CA GLU A 79 9.25 14.72 2.82
C GLU A 79 7.80 15.19 3.03
N ASP A 80 7.00 14.40 3.71
CA ASP A 80 5.58 14.64 3.95
C ASP A 80 5.15 14.04 5.30
N PRO A 81 5.47 14.70 6.43
CA PRO A 81 5.21 14.15 7.77
C PRO A 81 3.73 13.98 8.12
N ALA A 82 2.83 14.63 7.36
CA ALA A 82 1.38 14.51 7.53
C ALA A 82 0.80 13.29 6.76
N TYR A 83 1.59 12.67 5.89
CA TYR A 83 1.16 11.51 5.11
C TYR A 83 1.01 10.28 5.99
N HIS A 84 -0.14 9.62 5.92
CA HIS A 84 -0.44 8.44 6.75
C HIS A 84 0.13 7.17 6.10
N LEU A 85 1.18 6.63 6.72
CA LEU A 85 1.85 5.41 6.26
C LEU A 85 1.17 4.16 6.84
N ASP A 86 1.24 3.05 6.09
CA ASP A 86 0.92 1.73 6.61
C ASP A 86 2.08 1.20 7.47
N ASP A 87 1.91 1.28 8.78
CA ASP A 87 2.91 0.82 9.75
C ASP A 87 3.25 -0.66 9.59
N SER A 88 2.33 -1.48 9.12
CA SER A 88 2.56 -2.92 8.88
C SER A 88 3.54 -3.12 7.73
N VAL A 89 3.37 -2.38 6.64
CA VAL A 89 4.29 -2.40 5.49
C VAL A 89 5.65 -1.86 5.90
N CYS A 90 5.71 -0.72 6.58
CA CYS A 90 6.95 -0.12 7.06
C CYS A 90 7.70 -1.03 8.05
N ASN A 91 7.00 -1.72 8.96
CA ASN A 91 7.58 -2.71 9.85
C ASN A 91 8.08 -3.96 9.10
N THR A 92 7.44 -4.33 8.01
CA THR A 92 7.91 -5.42 7.13
C THR A 92 9.22 -5.02 6.45
N ILE A 93 9.33 -3.79 5.94
CA ILE A 93 10.58 -3.22 5.40
C ILE A 93 11.69 -3.28 6.45
N ARG A 94 11.42 -2.78 7.67
CA ARG A 94 12.38 -2.82 8.78
C ARG A 94 12.87 -4.23 9.07
N THR A 95 11.97 -5.20 9.10
CA THR A 95 12.29 -6.60 9.37
C THR A 95 13.08 -7.23 8.22
N ALA A 96 12.77 -6.91 6.98
CA ALA A 96 13.47 -7.40 5.80
C ALA A 96 14.93 -6.90 5.74
N LEU A 97 15.16 -5.65 6.20
CA LEU A 97 16.50 -5.05 6.25
C LEU A 97 17.32 -5.59 7.42
N ALA A 98 16.68 -5.86 8.56
CA ALA A 98 17.37 -6.35 9.74
C ALA A 98 18.05 -7.71 9.49
N GLY A 99 19.38 -7.75 9.66
CA GLY A 99 20.17 -8.95 9.43
C GLY A 99 20.13 -9.45 7.98
N MET A 100 20.00 -8.55 7.00
CA MET A 100 20.00 -8.91 5.58
C MET A 100 21.32 -9.59 5.19
N LYS A 101 21.20 -10.75 4.53
CA LYS A 101 22.33 -11.56 4.10
C LYS A 101 22.22 -11.89 2.63
N ALA A 102 23.36 -12.00 1.97
CA ALA A 102 23.47 -12.53 0.61
C ALA A 102 23.60 -14.05 0.64
N ARG A 103 23.12 -14.68 -0.39
CA ARG A 103 23.35 -16.11 -0.65
C ARG A 103 24.80 -16.36 -1.08
N ARG A 104 25.31 -15.49 -1.96
CA ARG A 104 26.65 -15.62 -2.53
C ARG A 104 27.27 -14.26 -2.79
N GLN A 105 28.58 -14.24 -2.78
CA GLN A 105 29.38 -13.20 -3.40
C GLN A 105 29.96 -13.73 -4.71
N LEU A 106 29.83 -12.95 -5.78
CA LEU A 106 30.34 -13.28 -7.11
C LEU A 106 31.61 -12.46 -7.37
N GLU A 107 32.53 -13.05 -8.15
CA GLU A 107 33.57 -12.28 -8.80
C GLU A 107 32.95 -11.58 -10.01
N ALA A 108 32.91 -10.25 -9.99
CA ALA A 108 32.36 -9.47 -11.10
C ALA A 108 33.15 -9.77 -12.40
N GLN A 109 32.42 -10.20 -13.43
CA GLN A 109 33.05 -10.50 -14.74
C GLN A 109 33.04 -9.24 -15.58
N PRO A 110 34.20 -8.88 -16.22
CA PRO A 110 34.24 -7.74 -17.12
C PRO A 110 33.26 -7.90 -18.28
N GLY A 111 32.38 -6.93 -18.47
CA GLY A 111 31.42 -6.90 -19.59
C GLY A 111 30.09 -7.63 -19.28
N GLU A 112 29.91 -8.20 -18.11
CA GLU A 112 28.64 -8.75 -17.67
C GLU A 112 27.75 -7.61 -17.09
N ASP A 113 26.51 -7.54 -17.56
CA ASP A 113 25.54 -6.56 -17.11
C ASP A 113 24.72 -7.13 -15.95
N TYR A 114 24.96 -6.62 -14.77
CA TYR A 114 24.20 -6.94 -13.54
C TYR A 114 23.01 -6.00 -13.30
N GLY A 115 22.76 -5.05 -14.21
CA GLY A 115 21.65 -4.08 -14.10
C GLY A 115 21.92 -2.91 -13.14
N PHE A 116 23.18 -2.64 -12.78
CA PHE A 116 23.49 -1.55 -11.84
C PHE A 116 23.53 -0.16 -12.48
N ASP A 117 23.61 -0.05 -13.79
CA ASP A 117 23.55 1.24 -14.52
C ASP A 117 22.13 1.81 -14.57
N ALA A 118 21.12 0.93 -14.47
CA ALA A 118 19.71 1.28 -14.34
C ALA A 118 19.07 0.43 -13.24
N PRO A 119 19.39 0.70 -11.95
CA PRO A 119 18.97 -0.15 -10.85
C PRO A 119 17.45 -0.16 -10.72
N ARG A 120 16.90 -1.34 -10.44
CA ARG A 120 15.46 -1.48 -10.19
C ARG A 120 15.05 -0.88 -8.85
N LEU A 121 15.96 -0.84 -7.89
CA LEU A 121 15.74 -0.33 -6.55
C LEU A 121 17.07 0.16 -5.96
N VAL A 122 17.06 1.30 -5.29
CA VAL A 122 18.16 1.75 -4.43
C VAL A 122 17.64 1.92 -3.01
N VAL A 123 18.31 1.29 -2.06
CA VAL A 123 17.97 1.38 -0.64
C VAL A 123 19.18 1.88 0.13
N ASN A 124 19.05 3.01 0.81
CA ASN A 124 20.04 3.48 1.79
C ASN A 124 19.46 3.31 3.19
N VAL A 125 20.23 2.73 4.06
CA VAL A 125 19.83 2.43 5.44
C VAL A 125 20.78 3.13 6.40
N SER A 126 20.23 3.91 7.32
CA SER A 126 20.99 4.51 8.43
C SER A 126 20.67 3.77 9.73
N ALA A 127 21.69 3.34 10.43
CA ALA A 127 21.58 2.64 11.71
C ALA A 127 22.82 2.93 12.58
N ALA A 128 22.62 3.25 13.85
CA ALA A 128 23.68 3.54 14.81
C ALA A 128 24.71 4.60 14.34
N GLY A 129 24.25 5.59 13.55
CA GLY A 129 25.08 6.65 12.98
C GLY A 129 25.90 6.25 11.75
N GLU A 130 25.76 5.01 11.26
CA GLU A 130 26.37 4.54 10.01
C GLU A 130 25.31 4.43 8.90
N SER A 131 25.75 4.58 7.65
CA SER A 131 24.86 4.50 6.48
C SER A 131 25.43 3.52 5.47
N THR A 132 24.55 2.67 4.93
CA THR A 132 24.89 1.70 3.90
C THR A 132 23.88 1.79 2.76
N THR A 133 24.35 1.98 1.53
CA THR A 133 23.51 1.96 0.32
C THR A 133 23.64 0.62 -0.37
N LEU A 134 22.50 -0.01 -0.65
CA LEU A 134 22.38 -1.19 -1.51
C LEU A 134 21.80 -0.77 -2.85
N ILE A 135 22.51 -1.12 -3.93
CA ILE A 135 22.06 -0.95 -5.30
C ILE A 135 21.58 -2.31 -5.80
N VAL A 136 20.28 -2.42 -6.09
CA VAL A 136 19.65 -3.66 -6.54
C VAL A 136 19.48 -3.60 -8.05
N GLY A 137 20.15 -4.48 -8.74
CA GLY A 137 20.18 -4.57 -10.21
C GLY A 137 19.16 -5.56 -10.77
N ALA A 138 19.56 -6.27 -11.82
CA ALA A 138 18.73 -7.23 -12.53
C ALA A 138 18.48 -8.51 -11.71
N GLU A 139 17.43 -9.23 -12.09
CA GLU A 139 17.15 -10.57 -11.57
C GLU A 139 17.96 -11.61 -12.37
N ASN A 140 18.55 -12.56 -11.67
CA ASN A 140 19.21 -13.70 -12.27
C ASN A 140 18.16 -14.65 -12.87
N PRO A 141 18.14 -14.86 -14.20
CA PRO A 141 17.08 -15.64 -14.85
C PRO A 141 17.09 -17.13 -14.51
N VAL A 142 18.16 -17.62 -13.89
CA VAL A 142 18.34 -19.04 -13.53
C VAL A 142 17.90 -19.30 -12.09
N THR A 143 18.27 -18.42 -11.15
CA THR A 143 18.01 -18.62 -9.71
C THR A 143 16.83 -17.82 -9.19
N GLY A 144 16.40 -16.76 -9.89
CA GLY A 144 15.41 -15.80 -9.43
C GLY A 144 15.91 -14.87 -8.33
N ASP A 145 17.20 -14.92 -8.01
CA ASP A 145 17.84 -13.96 -7.10
C ASP A 145 18.10 -12.63 -7.82
N VAL A 146 18.21 -11.55 -7.07
CA VAL A 146 18.62 -10.26 -7.60
C VAL A 146 20.12 -10.03 -7.35
N TYR A 147 20.76 -9.35 -8.29
CA TYR A 147 22.13 -8.88 -8.08
C TYR A 147 22.11 -7.63 -7.20
N VAL A 148 23.00 -7.60 -6.23
CA VAL A 148 23.11 -6.49 -5.28
C VAL A 148 24.56 -6.06 -5.15
N ARG A 149 24.79 -4.75 -5.09
CA ARG A 149 26.09 -4.15 -4.81
C ARG A 149 25.95 -3.13 -3.68
N ARG A 150 26.94 -3.06 -2.79
CA ARG A 150 27.06 -1.91 -1.90
C ARG A 150 27.65 -0.74 -2.67
N GLU A 151 27.13 0.45 -2.44
CA GLU A 151 27.69 1.65 -3.04
C GLU A 151 29.17 1.82 -2.64
N GLY A 152 30.01 2.18 -3.63
CA GLY A 152 31.47 2.32 -3.42
C GLY A 152 32.24 0.98 -3.36
N GLY A 153 31.55 -0.17 -3.45
CA GLY A 153 32.19 -1.49 -3.48
C GLY A 153 32.09 -2.15 -4.86
N ASP A 154 33.09 -2.99 -5.20
CA ASP A 154 33.13 -3.73 -6.47
C ASP A 154 32.52 -5.13 -6.37
N ALA A 155 32.26 -5.63 -5.15
CA ALA A 155 31.70 -6.95 -4.94
C ALA A 155 30.23 -7.03 -5.36
N VAL A 156 29.89 -8.04 -6.15
CA VAL A 156 28.53 -8.37 -6.56
C VAL A 156 28.00 -9.50 -5.67
N TYR A 157 26.81 -9.35 -5.19
CA TYR A 157 26.12 -10.33 -4.35
C TYR A 157 24.85 -10.83 -5.02
N THR A 158 24.38 -12.01 -4.66
CA THR A 158 23.04 -12.50 -4.99
C THR A 158 22.20 -12.56 -3.72
N VAL A 159 20.98 -12.05 -3.80
CA VAL A 159 20.02 -12.00 -2.68
C VAL A 159 18.68 -12.49 -3.19
N ASP A 160 17.94 -13.20 -2.36
CA ASP A 160 16.56 -13.58 -2.65
C ASP A 160 15.69 -12.35 -2.99
N ALA A 161 15.13 -12.31 -4.19
CA ALA A 161 14.30 -11.19 -4.66
C ALA A 161 13.15 -10.86 -3.70
N ALA A 162 12.61 -11.87 -2.99
CA ALA A 162 11.52 -11.69 -2.03
C ALA A 162 11.88 -10.74 -0.89
N ARG A 163 13.18 -10.59 -0.56
CA ARG A 163 13.64 -9.67 0.48
C ARG A 163 13.43 -8.20 0.13
N PHE A 164 13.40 -7.86 -1.16
CA PHE A 164 13.25 -6.49 -1.64
C PHE A 164 11.84 -6.11 -2.03
N ARG A 165 10.93 -7.08 -2.25
CA ARG A 165 9.54 -6.80 -2.71
C ARG A 165 8.77 -5.83 -1.83
N CYS A 166 8.98 -5.87 -0.51
CA CYS A 166 8.31 -4.93 0.40
C CYS A 166 8.84 -3.49 0.28
N MET A 167 10.01 -3.29 -0.36
CA MET A 167 10.61 -1.98 -0.62
C MET A 167 10.32 -1.47 -2.05
N GLU A 168 9.80 -2.32 -2.92
CA GLU A 168 9.37 -1.98 -4.27
C GLU A 168 7.97 -1.40 -4.23
N GLN A 169 7.82 -0.28 -3.50
CA GLN A 169 6.56 0.41 -3.24
C GLN A 169 6.68 1.88 -3.63
N THR A 170 5.66 2.39 -4.28
CA THR A 170 5.47 3.84 -4.50
C THR A 170 4.92 4.49 -3.23
N LYS A 171 4.93 5.83 -3.18
CA LYS A 171 4.31 6.58 -2.07
C LYS A 171 2.85 6.17 -1.85
N ALA A 172 2.10 6.02 -2.96
CA ALA A 172 0.68 5.65 -2.90
C ALA A 172 0.45 4.24 -2.34
N GLU A 173 1.35 3.29 -2.62
CA GLU A 173 1.27 1.91 -2.11
C GLU A 173 1.67 1.78 -0.64
N LEU A 174 2.39 2.78 -0.10
CA LEU A 174 2.70 2.87 1.34
C LEU A 174 1.58 3.54 2.15
N PHE A 175 0.50 3.99 1.53
CA PHE A 175 -0.62 4.61 2.23
C PHE A 175 -1.35 3.60 3.11
N GLY A 176 -1.52 3.94 4.39
CA GLY A 176 -2.33 3.20 5.34
C GLY A 176 -3.77 3.69 5.36
N ALA A 177 -4.73 2.83 5.09
CA ALA A 177 -6.15 3.20 5.18
C ALA A 177 -6.53 3.53 6.63
N PHE A 178 -7.13 4.69 6.86
CA PHE A 178 -7.57 5.15 8.18
C PHE A 178 -8.84 6.01 8.08
N ARG A 179 -9.37 6.42 9.21
CA ARG A 179 -10.52 7.33 9.31
C ARG A 179 -10.02 8.70 9.75
N PRO A 180 -9.90 9.69 8.85
CA PRO A 180 -9.32 11.00 9.21
C PRO A 180 -10.11 11.76 10.25
N ALA A 181 -11.43 11.58 10.29
CA ALA A 181 -12.29 12.20 11.30
C ALA A 181 -12.29 11.45 12.65
N GLY A 182 -11.69 10.27 12.75
CA GLY A 182 -11.70 9.44 13.96
C GLY A 182 -13.08 8.91 14.36
N ILE A 183 -14.10 9.03 13.52
CA ILE A 183 -15.49 8.69 13.84
C ILE A 183 -15.74 7.21 13.58
N THR A 184 -16.46 6.55 14.50
CA THR A 184 -17.12 5.25 14.27
C THR A 184 -18.64 5.44 14.22
N VAL A 185 -19.36 4.52 13.58
CA VAL A 185 -20.85 4.63 13.47
C VAL A 185 -21.51 4.72 14.84
N SER A 186 -20.97 4.02 15.85
CA SER A 186 -21.50 4.02 17.21
C SER A 186 -21.36 5.36 17.94
N ASP A 187 -20.44 6.20 17.50
CA ASP A 187 -20.15 7.49 18.14
C ASP A 187 -21.06 8.61 17.63
N VAL A 188 -21.74 8.37 16.49
CA VAL A 188 -22.57 9.39 15.84
C VAL A 188 -23.89 9.56 16.61
N GLU A 189 -24.14 10.79 17.09
CA GLU A 189 -25.36 11.17 17.79
C GLU A 189 -26.33 11.92 16.87
N ALA A 190 -25.80 12.80 16.01
CA ALA A 190 -26.58 13.55 15.05
C ALA A 190 -25.76 13.83 13.75
N VAL A 191 -26.48 13.97 12.65
CA VAL A 191 -25.92 14.33 11.35
C VAL A 191 -26.76 15.43 10.73
N ARG A 192 -26.10 16.50 10.28
CA ARG A 192 -26.70 17.51 9.43
C ARG A 192 -25.90 17.62 8.16
N TYR A 193 -26.48 17.29 7.02
CA TYR A 193 -25.78 17.44 5.76
C TYR A 193 -26.55 18.30 4.75
N THR A 194 -25.78 19.01 3.93
CA THR A 194 -26.30 19.85 2.86
C THR A 194 -25.80 19.31 1.54
N LEU A 195 -26.73 19.01 0.64
CA LEU A 195 -26.48 18.55 -0.71
C LEU A 195 -26.08 19.72 -1.63
N GLN A 196 -25.43 19.44 -2.74
CA GLN A 196 -25.11 20.42 -3.78
C GLN A 196 -26.37 21.17 -4.29
N SER A 197 -27.55 20.54 -4.25
CA SER A 197 -28.83 21.18 -4.58
C SER A 197 -29.25 22.28 -3.61
N GLY A 198 -28.60 22.40 -2.44
CA GLY A 198 -28.95 23.29 -1.34
C GLY A 198 -29.93 22.65 -0.34
N GLU A 199 -30.44 21.43 -0.58
CA GLU A 199 -31.29 20.72 0.38
C GLU A 199 -30.46 20.33 1.61
N THR A 200 -31.00 20.59 2.81
CA THR A 200 -30.40 20.21 4.07
C THR A 200 -31.24 19.12 4.72
N VAL A 201 -30.59 18.05 5.14
CA VAL A 201 -31.18 16.90 5.85
C VAL A 201 -30.60 16.85 7.25
N LYS A 202 -31.44 16.59 8.25
CA LYS A 202 -31.02 16.46 9.66
C LYS A 202 -31.51 15.14 10.22
N LEU A 203 -30.57 14.36 10.73
CA LEU A 203 -30.82 13.08 11.39
C LEU A 203 -30.33 13.15 12.83
N GLN A 204 -31.05 12.49 13.72
CA GLN A 204 -30.62 12.31 15.10
C GLN A 204 -30.91 10.89 15.59
N SER A 205 -30.03 10.40 16.45
CA SER A 205 -30.22 9.15 17.16
C SER A 205 -31.14 9.40 18.39
N VAL A 206 -32.09 8.52 18.62
CA VAL A 206 -32.94 8.57 19.80
C VAL A 206 -33.04 7.19 20.44
N SER A 207 -33.08 7.16 21.78
CA SER A 207 -33.30 5.92 22.51
C SER A 207 -34.82 5.64 22.58
N GLN A 208 -35.26 4.55 21.99
CA GLN A 208 -36.64 4.12 21.99
C GLN A 208 -36.82 2.85 22.80
N SER A 209 -37.82 2.80 23.66
CA SER A 209 -38.16 1.57 24.39
C SER A 209 -38.73 0.53 23.42
N THR A 210 -38.28 -0.70 23.54
CA THR A 210 -38.72 -1.81 22.66
C THR A 210 -40.10 -2.36 23.02
N GLU A 211 -40.57 -2.12 24.27
CA GLU A 211 -41.90 -2.54 24.76
C GLU A 211 -42.43 -1.53 25.77
N THR A 212 -43.75 -1.46 25.93
CA THR A 212 -44.46 -0.48 26.78
C THR A 212 -44.04 -0.55 28.25
N ASP A 213 -43.44 -1.63 28.73
CA ASP A 213 -43.04 -1.89 30.11
C ASP A 213 -41.58 -2.40 30.24
N SER A 214 -40.75 -2.20 29.20
CA SER A 214 -39.41 -2.71 29.11
C SER A 214 -38.35 -1.70 29.55
N THR A 215 -37.33 -2.17 30.26
CA THR A 215 -36.10 -1.41 30.52
C THR A 215 -35.09 -1.54 29.35
N THR A 216 -35.48 -2.21 28.26
CA THR A 216 -34.63 -2.40 27.08
C THR A 216 -34.89 -1.26 26.10
N TYR A 217 -33.81 -0.55 25.76
CA TYR A 217 -33.81 0.53 24.79
C TYR A 217 -33.00 0.13 23.56
N GLN A 218 -33.48 0.55 22.41
CA GLN A 218 -32.71 0.49 21.15
C GLN A 218 -32.48 1.90 20.62
N THR A 219 -31.35 2.12 19.96
CA THR A 219 -31.08 3.35 19.24
C THR A 219 -31.75 3.28 17.89
N VAL A 220 -32.59 4.27 17.59
CA VAL A 220 -33.23 4.42 16.28
C VAL A 220 -32.88 5.80 15.72
N TRP A 221 -32.82 5.88 14.41
CA TRP A 221 -32.57 7.13 13.70
C TRP A 221 -33.88 7.75 13.24
N GLN A 222 -34.00 9.07 13.32
CA GLN A 222 -35.16 9.81 12.83
C GLN A 222 -34.74 11.11 12.14
N LEU A 223 -35.57 11.58 11.21
CA LEU A 223 -35.44 12.94 10.66
C LEU A 223 -35.87 13.94 11.74
N THR A 224 -35.01 14.93 12.01
CA THR A 224 -35.32 15.95 13.03
C THR A 224 -36.55 16.78 12.65
N ASP A 225 -36.72 17.07 11.36
CA ASP A 225 -37.82 17.90 10.85
C ASP A 225 -39.12 17.07 10.59
N GLU A 226 -39.02 15.74 10.57
CA GLU A 226 -40.15 14.80 10.37
C GLU A 226 -39.97 13.55 11.27
N PRO A 227 -40.09 13.66 12.59
CA PRO A 227 -39.70 12.56 13.51
C PRO A 227 -40.60 11.32 13.41
N ASP A 228 -41.81 11.45 12.89
CA ASP A 228 -42.77 10.34 12.71
C ASP A 228 -42.59 9.60 11.36
N ALA A 229 -41.73 10.10 10.47
CA ALA A 229 -41.45 9.46 9.19
C ALA A 229 -40.57 8.21 9.40
N ALA A 230 -41.05 7.06 8.94
CA ALA A 230 -40.26 5.84 8.94
C ALA A 230 -39.07 5.99 7.98
N LEU A 231 -37.85 5.71 8.44
CA LEU A 231 -36.66 5.69 7.63
C LEU A 231 -36.45 4.29 7.03
N ASP A 232 -35.86 4.27 5.84
CA ASP A 232 -35.29 3.08 5.23
C ASP A 232 -34.00 2.75 6.00
N ILE A 233 -33.99 1.63 6.72
CA ILE A 233 -32.91 1.22 7.60
C ILE A 233 -31.62 1.00 6.80
N ASP A 234 -31.71 0.33 5.66
CA ASP A 234 -30.51 0.00 4.84
C ASP A 234 -29.84 1.26 4.31
N LYS A 235 -30.62 2.25 3.87
CA LYS A 235 -30.09 3.53 3.40
C LYS A 235 -29.51 4.37 4.53
N THR A 236 -30.16 4.35 5.68
CA THR A 236 -29.69 5.08 6.87
C THR A 236 -28.37 4.50 7.37
N ASP A 237 -28.27 3.18 7.46
CA ASP A 237 -27.06 2.47 7.87
C ASP A 237 -25.92 2.69 6.86
N ALA A 238 -26.22 2.67 5.55
CA ALA A 238 -25.24 2.97 4.51
C ALA A 238 -24.70 4.41 4.60
N LEU A 239 -25.58 5.39 4.89
CA LEU A 239 -25.18 6.78 5.09
C LEU A 239 -24.26 6.93 6.32
N LEU A 240 -24.62 6.33 7.44
CA LEU A 240 -23.79 6.37 8.66
C LEU A 240 -22.45 5.68 8.47
N ALA A 241 -22.45 4.53 7.79
CA ALA A 241 -21.23 3.82 7.44
C ALA A 241 -20.32 4.65 6.51
N ALA A 242 -20.92 5.42 5.57
CA ALA A 242 -20.19 6.30 4.68
C ALA A 242 -19.48 7.45 5.43
N LEU A 243 -20.13 8.04 6.45
CA LEU A 243 -19.51 9.07 7.30
C LEU A 243 -18.33 8.55 8.12
N ALA A 244 -18.35 7.26 8.47
CA ALA A 244 -17.30 6.57 9.23
C ALA A 244 -16.39 5.70 8.33
N SER A 245 -16.35 5.96 7.02
CA SER A 245 -15.57 5.13 6.08
C SER A 245 -14.07 5.37 6.19
N TYR A 246 -13.31 4.36 5.79
CA TYR A 246 -11.88 4.51 5.55
C TYR A 246 -11.63 5.27 4.26
N VAL A 247 -10.58 6.08 4.26
CA VAL A 247 -10.06 6.73 3.05
C VAL A 247 -9.07 5.80 2.34
N THR A 248 -8.91 5.99 1.02
CA THR A 248 -8.10 5.11 0.17
C THR A 248 -6.83 5.79 -0.35
N GLY A 249 -6.64 7.06 -0.06
CA GLY A 249 -5.46 7.84 -0.43
C GLY A 249 -5.48 9.20 0.26
N GLN A 250 -4.34 9.89 0.24
CA GLN A 250 -4.13 11.21 0.83
C GLN A 250 -3.24 12.05 -0.07
N ASP A 251 -3.62 13.30 -0.25
CA ASP A 251 -2.79 14.35 -0.84
C ASP A 251 -2.71 15.53 0.13
N THR A 252 -1.52 15.81 0.65
CA THR A 252 -1.26 16.85 1.63
C THR A 252 -1.00 18.22 0.99
N ALA A 253 -0.90 18.27 -0.36
CA ALA A 253 -0.65 19.47 -1.16
C ALA A 253 -1.62 19.62 -2.34
N ALA A 254 -2.83 19.06 -2.24
CA ALA A 254 -3.81 18.99 -3.31
C ALA A 254 -4.26 20.38 -3.80
N ASP A 255 -4.52 20.48 -5.10
CA ASP A 255 -5.28 21.59 -5.68
C ASP A 255 -6.77 21.39 -5.43
N LEU A 256 -7.34 22.18 -4.53
CA LEU A 256 -8.74 22.06 -4.11
C LEU A 256 -9.72 22.28 -5.27
N SER A 257 -9.40 23.16 -6.22
CA SER A 257 -10.25 23.37 -7.41
C SER A 257 -10.26 22.14 -8.31
N ALA A 258 -9.09 21.51 -8.53
CA ALA A 258 -9.00 20.26 -9.31
C ALA A 258 -9.75 19.10 -8.64
N CYS A 259 -9.81 19.08 -7.30
CA CYS A 259 -10.57 18.13 -6.53
C CYS A 259 -12.09 18.44 -6.45
N GLY A 260 -12.53 19.59 -6.99
CA GLY A 260 -13.96 19.95 -7.09
C GLY A 260 -14.56 20.59 -5.84
N PHE A 261 -13.76 21.04 -4.88
CA PHE A 261 -14.25 21.65 -3.63
C PHE A 261 -14.86 23.04 -3.81
N ASP A 262 -14.76 23.66 -4.99
CA ASP A 262 -15.48 24.90 -5.32
C ASP A 262 -17.01 24.70 -5.39
N ALA A 263 -17.45 23.44 -5.64
CA ALA A 263 -18.86 23.06 -5.70
C ALA A 263 -19.07 21.67 -5.11
N PRO A 264 -18.96 21.51 -3.79
CA PRO A 264 -19.01 20.22 -3.14
C PRO A 264 -20.35 19.51 -3.37
N LEU A 265 -20.33 18.18 -3.45
CA LEU A 265 -21.53 17.33 -3.58
C LEU A 265 -22.31 17.29 -2.28
N VAL A 266 -21.59 17.16 -1.15
CA VAL A 266 -22.18 17.07 0.20
C VAL A 266 -21.24 17.74 1.20
N THR A 267 -21.80 18.51 2.11
CA THR A 267 -21.12 18.96 3.34
C THR A 267 -21.90 18.41 4.53
N ALA A 268 -21.27 17.58 5.35
CA ALA A 268 -21.88 16.91 6.49
C ALA A 268 -21.24 17.38 7.81
N GLU A 269 -22.05 17.85 8.73
CA GLU A 269 -21.70 18.11 10.13
C GLU A 269 -22.11 16.86 10.93
N VAL A 270 -21.14 16.18 11.51
CA VAL A 270 -21.32 14.97 12.30
C VAL A 270 -21.07 15.30 13.76
N THR A 271 -22.07 15.10 14.60
CA THR A 271 -21.99 15.34 16.05
C THR A 271 -21.79 14.03 16.79
N THR A 272 -20.81 14.02 17.65
CA THR A 272 -20.46 12.94 18.59
C THR A 272 -20.40 13.50 19.99
N ALA A 273 -20.18 12.66 21.00
CA ALA A 273 -19.97 13.09 22.38
C ALA A 273 -18.76 14.04 22.54
N ASP A 274 -17.75 13.91 21.66
CA ASP A 274 -16.51 14.70 21.68
C ASP A 274 -16.64 16.05 20.95
N GLY A 275 -17.72 16.27 20.21
CA GLY A 275 -17.97 17.50 19.48
C GLY A 275 -18.51 17.27 18.06
N THR A 276 -18.41 18.32 17.24
CA THR A 276 -18.89 18.30 15.85
C THR A 276 -17.72 18.44 14.91
N VAL A 277 -17.64 17.54 13.91
CA VAL A 277 -16.69 17.60 12.81
C VAL A 277 -17.44 17.81 11.51
N THR A 278 -16.86 18.59 10.59
CA THR A 278 -17.41 18.80 9.25
C THR A 278 -16.62 17.99 8.23
N LEU A 279 -17.33 17.20 7.44
CA LEU A 279 -16.82 16.43 6.33
C LEU A 279 -17.36 17.04 5.04
N THR A 280 -16.49 17.36 4.09
CA THR A 280 -16.87 17.91 2.78
C THR A 280 -16.47 16.93 1.70
N TYR A 281 -17.43 16.52 0.86
CA TYR A 281 -17.22 15.57 -0.22
C TYR A 281 -17.41 16.25 -1.57
N ALA A 282 -16.49 15.97 -2.50
CA ALA A 282 -16.48 16.56 -3.82
C ALA A 282 -16.13 15.51 -4.89
N ILE A 283 -16.38 15.86 -6.15
CA ILE A 283 -15.95 15.11 -7.32
C ILE A 283 -15.00 15.98 -8.14
N GLY A 284 -13.80 15.49 -8.37
CA GLY A 284 -12.81 16.12 -9.23
C GLY A 284 -12.60 15.36 -10.52
N THR A 285 -11.50 15.64 -11.21
CA THR A 285 -11.15 15.03 -12.50
C THR A 285 -10.90 13.54 -12.41
N ASP A 286 -10.28 13.08 -11.32
CA ASP A 286 -9.75 11.72 -11.21
C ASP A 286 -10.50 10.86 -10.17
N GLY A 287 -11.55 11.37 -9.55
CA GLY A 287 -12.31 10.62 -8.57
C GLY A 287 -13.09 11.44 -7.57
N TYR A 288 -13.40 10.80 -6.43
CA TYR A 288 -14.11 11.41 -5.32
C TYR A 288 -13.15 11.73 -4.19
N TYR A 289 -13.39 12.87 -3.58
CA TYR A 289 -12.50 13.42 -2.56
C TYR A 289 -13.28 13.83 -1.31
N MET A 290 -12.59 13.83 -0.19
CA MET A 290 -13.10 14.27 1.10
C MET A 290 -12.09 15.19 1.78
N MET A 291 -12.60 16.20 2.49
CA MET A 291 -11.86 17.01 3.46
C MET A 291 -12.51 16.90 4.84
N VAL A 292 -11.70 17.01 5.87
CA VAL A 292 -12.13 17.06 7.27
C VAL A 292 -11.83 18.45 7.83
N SER A 293 -12.76 19.04 8.57
CA SER A 293 -12.53 20.35 9.19
C SER A 293 -11.34 20.33 10.14
N GLY A 294 -10.43 21.31 9.97
CA GLY A 294 -9.21 21.40 10.77
C GLY A 294 -8.03 20.62 10.21
N ASP A 295 -8.22 19.87 9.14
CA ASP A 295 -7.17 19.18 8.40
C ASP A 295 -6.97 19.84 7.03
N SER A 296 -5.73 19.96 6.59
CA SER A 296 -5.38 20.53 5.28
C SER A 296 -5.26 19.51 4.17
N SER A 297 -5.29 18.23 4.51
CA SER A 297 -5.19 17.12 3.55
C SER A 297 -6.49 16.91 2.79
N VAL A 298 -6.36 16.49 1.54
CA VAL A 298 -7.44 15.95 0.73
C VAL A 298 -7.32 14.43 0.71
N TYR A 299 -8.43 13.75 0.92
CA TYR A 299 -8.49 12.30 0.96
C TYR A 299 -9.25 11.75 -0.22
N THR A 300 -8.75 10.67 -0.81
CA THR A 300 -9.49 9.91 -1.83
C THR A 300 -10.47 8.98 -1.14
N VAL A 301 -11.71 8.95 -1.63
CA VAL A 301 -12.79 8.10 -1.11
C VAL A 301 -13.43 7.29 -2.24
N ASP A 302 -14.08 6.19 -1.86
CA ASP A 302 -14.84 5.38 -2.81
C ASP A 302 -16.10 6.11 -3.28
N GLY A 303 -16.44 5.97 -4.56
CA GLY A 303 -17.65 6.59 -5.13
C GLY A 303 -18.96 6.09 -4.52
N GLN A 304 -19.01 4.85 -4.04
CA GLN A 304 -20.19 4.31 -3.34
C GLN A 304 -20.40 5.01 -2.00
N THR A 305 -19.31 5.33 -1.29
CA THR A 305 -19.33 6.14 -0.07
C THR A 305 -20.04 7.49 -0.33
N VAL A 306 -19.64 8.20 -1.39
CA VAL A 306 -20.24 9.51 -1.69
C VAL A 306 -21.68 9.36 -2.15
N GLN A 307 -22.02 8.34 -2.91
CA GLN A 307 -23.41 8.08 -3.35
C GLN A 307 -24.35 7.84 -2.16
N ALA A 308 -23.89 7.12 -1.12
CA ALA A 308 -24.68 6.89 0.09
C ALA A 308 -24.98 8.17 0.85
N LEU A 309 -24.15 9.22 0.69
CA LEU A 309 -24.34 10.54 1.33
C LEU A 309 -25.21 11.49 0.49
N CYS A 310 -25.39 11.24 -0.80
CA CYS A 310 -26.14 12.10 -1.72
C CYS A 310 -27.66 11.83 -1.70
N LEU A 311 -28.22 11.42 -0.57
CA LEU A 311 -29.65 11.10 -0.42
C LEU A 311 -30.43 12.29 0.11
N THR A 312 -31.55 12.63 -0.55
CA THR A 312 -32.52 13.62 -0.05
C THR A 312 -33.33 13.05 1.15
N ALA A 313 -33.96 13.91 1.93
CA ALA A 313 -34.81 13.47 3.03
C ALA A 313 -35.92 12.51 2.53
N ARG A 314 -36.44 12.75 1.33
CA ARG A 314 -37.46 11.88 0.71
C ARG A 314 -36.92 10.49 0.38
N GLN A 315 -35.67 10.40 -0.12
CA GLN A 315 -35.05 9.12 -0.49
C GLN A 315 -34.64 8.26 0.71
N LEU A 316 -34.43 8.91 1.86
CA LEU A 316 -34.16 8.21 3.13
C LEU A 316 -35.41 7.59 3.76
N LYS A 317 -36.61 8.02 3.36
CA LYS A 317 -37.85 7.44 3.90
C LYS A 317 -38.09 6.05 3.33
N ALA A 318 -38.68 5.18 4.17
CA ALA A 318 -39.16 3.88 3.72
C ALA A 318 -40.27 4.05 2.65
N ASP A 319 -40.31 3.19 1.67
CA ASP A 319 -41.40 3.12 0.73
C ASP A 319 -42.68 2.71 1.45
N THR A 320 -43.74 3.53 1.39
CA THR A 320 -45.04 3.29 1.98
C THR A 320 -45.91 2.41 1.10
#